data_4ff47efc8759c3c4dadc9886c8187ffe
#
_entry.id   4ff47efc8759c3c4dadc9886c8187ffe
#
_cell.length_a   1.000
_cell.length_b   1.000
_cell.length_c   1.000
_cell.angle_alpha   90.00
_cell.angle_beta   90.00
_cell.angle_gamma   90.00
#
_symmetry.space_group_name_H-M   'P 1'
#
loop_
_entity.id
_entity.type
_entity.pdbx_description
1 polymer ?
#
loop_
_entity_poly.entity_id
_entity_poly.type
_entity_poly.pdbx_seq_one_letter_code
_entity_poly.pdbx_strand_id
1 'polypeptide(L)'
;MSLQSRIQKNKELLWSIGLGLILVVLLLLGFWLIYYVFRSLLGIFAIFLWAGFLGFLLYPLVNLLSKIIPRLMASILALLVFIFLIGFLIYLIVPAIVNELAVLRENLPSIVTQLQRLMGDLDRFLSSLGLGVSLSQAIQQLSLNLQGWIGGILGQVVSLSVSLANFIVRACFVFLVVFFLLRDWPKLKSKLFVLLNRWGKWESEELFNSLTRVIYRYLGALLFTATIVGVLIGLGMFLLGIPYSWILAIVAFFGEFVPYLGPFFSLVCGVILSLGKPPLFIVYVVLVYLGVQALQNYAVSPLVMSVRMGFHPLLVIFAILTGGALFGFWGVILAIPLLSIIRTVVNFIHQARQKPLPQGEKVKNGQQPPSP
;
A
#
# COMPACT_ATOMS: atom_id res chain seq x y z
N MET A 1 31.48 53.42 -37.42
CA MET A 1 30.20 52.86 -36.93
C MET A 1 29.58 53.92 -35.99
N SER A 2 28.50 54.55 -36.39
CA SER A 2 27.94 55.70 -35.67
C SER A 2 27.32 55.26 -34.32
N LEU A 3 27.38 56.17 -33.33
CA LEU A 3 26.83 55.93 -31.96
C LEU A 3 25.39 55.46 -32.03
N GLN A 4 24.61 55.95 -32.99
CA GLN A 4 23.20 55.56 -33.24
C GLN A 4 23.04 54.07 -33.59
N SER A 5 23.94 53.48 -34.38
CA SER A 5 23.84 52.05 -34.77
C SER A 5 24.14 51.10 -33.60
N ARG A 6 24.97 51.52 -32.63
CA ARG A 6 25.23 50.77 -31.38
C ARG A 6 24.03 50.81 -30.43
N ILE A 7 23.38 51.97 -30.31
CA ILE A 7 22.19 52.13 -29.46
C ILE A 7 21.02 51.30 -30.02
N GLN A 8 20.82 51.25 -31.34
CA GLN A 8 19.77 50.49 -31.97
C GLN A 8 20.00 48.97 -31.81
N LYS A 9 21.20 48.50 -31.97
CA LYS A 9 21.59 47.10 -31.76
C LYS A 9 21.40 46.64 -30.30
N ASN A 10 21.70 47.48 -29.35
CA ASN A 10 21.47 47.18 -27.92
C ASN A 10 19.96 47.13 -27.57
N LYS A 11 19.14 47.99 -28.18
CA LYS A 11 17.67 47.92 -28.00
C LYS A 11 17.09 46.62 -28.56
N GLU A 12 17.47 46.22 -29.76
CA GLU A 12 17.03 44.94 -30.34
C GLU A 12 17.46 43.75 -29.53
N LEU A 13 18.70 43.76 -29.00
CA LEU A 13 19.19 42.71 -28.08
C LEU A 13 18.37 42.65 -26.79
N LEU A 14 18.07 43.79 -26.16
CA LEU A 14 17.24 43.86 -24.95
C LEU A 14 15.80 43.38 -25.22
N TRP A 15 15.24 43.72 -26.38
CA TRP A 15 13.89 43.23 -26.75
C TRP A 15 13.89 41.74 -27.01
N SER A 16 14.91 41.17 -27.65
CA SER A 16 14.99 39.72 -27.90
C SER A 16 15.20 38.94 -26.60
N ILE A 17 16.02 39.43 -25.66
CA ILE A 17 16.19 38.86 -24.32
C ILE A 17 14.87 38.95 -23.50
N GLY A 18 14.18 40.08 -23.54
CA GLY A 18 12.89 40.27 -22.88
C GLY A 18 11.82 39.31 -23.40
N LEU A 19 11.72 39.15 -24.73
CA LEU A 19 10.82 38.17 -25.35
C LEU A 19 11.18 36.73 -24.98
N GLY A 20 12.46 36.40 -24.96
CA GLY A 20 12.96 35.10 -24.54
C GLY A 20 12.59 34.79 -23.08
N LEU A 21 12.77 35.75 -22.16
CA LEU A 21 12.37 35.62 -20.77
C LEU A 21 10.87 35.42 -20.58
N ILE A 22 10.05 36.19 -21.31
CA ILE A 22 8.59 36.06 -21.29
C ILE A 22 8.19 34.64 -21.75
N LEU A 23 8.81 34.14 -22.82
CA LEU A 23 8.52 32.81 -23.37
C LEU A 23 8.90 31.70 -22.37
N VAL A 24 10.03 31.81 -21.68
CA VAL A 24 10.44 30.90 -20.60
C VAL A 24 9.44 30.93 -19.45
N VAL A 25 9.01 32.13 -19.01
CA VAL A 25 8.02 32.26 -17.93
C VAL A 25 6.68 31.63 -18.34
N LEU A 26 6.22 31.85 -19.56
CA LEU A 26 4.99 31.22 -20.08
C LEU A 26 5.10 29.71 -20.16
N LEU A 27 6.24 29.15 -20.55
CA LEU A 27 6.48 27.71 -20.55
C LEU A 27 6.47 27.14 -19.15
N LEU A 28 7.12 27.80 -18.19
CA LEU A 28 7.11 27.39 -16.78
C LEU A 28 5.71 27.45 -16.17
N LEU A 29 4.94 28.52 -16.47
CA LEU A 29 3.55 28.62 -16.03
C LEU A 29 2.67 27.53 -16.66
N GLY A 30 2.85 27.24 -17.95
CA GLY A 30 2.16 26.15 -18.64
C GLY A 30 2.47 24.79 -18.03
N PHE A 31 3.76 24.51 -17.76
CA PHE A 31 4.20 23.29 -17.11
C PHE A 31 3.64 23.18 -15.66
N TRP A 32 3.65 24.28 -14.91
CA TRP A 32 3.09 24.33 -13.57
C TRP A 32 1.58 24.08 -13.56
N LEU A 33 0.85 24.66 -14.52
CA LEU A 33 -0.59 24.44 -14.67
C LEU A 33 -0.91 22.99 -15.02
N ILE A 34 -0.17 22.40 -15.97
CA ILE A 34 -0.31 20.98 -16.32
C ILE A 34 -0.03 20.10 -15.12
N TYR A 35 1.04 20.38 -14.37
CA TYR A 35 1.36 19.65 -13.14
C TYR A 35 0.24 19.75 -12.09
N TYR A 36 -0.30 20.95 -11.89
CA TYR A 36 -1.38 21.19 -10.92
C TYR A 36 -2.67 20.46 -11.29
N VAL A 37 -3.08 20.52 -12.55
CA VAL A 37 -4.26 19.78 -13.07
C VAL A 37 -4.03 18.28 -12.96
N PHE A 38 -2.87 17.79 -13.37
CA PHE A 38 -2.53 16.37 -13.30
C PHE A 38 -2.55 15.85 -11.86
N ARG A 39 -1.99 16.61 -10.91
CA ARG A 39 -2.01 16.28 -9.48
C ARG A 39 -3.43 16.21 -8.92
N SER A 40 -4.31 17.11 -9.33
CA SER A 40 -5.73 17.09 -8.92
C SER A 40 -6.46 15.86 -9.47
N LEU A 41 -6.20 15.51 -10.73
CA LEU A 41 -6.77 14.31 -11.37
C LEU A 41 -6.28 13.01 -10.71
N LEU A 42 -5.01 12.95 -10.27
CA LEU A 42 -4.49 11.80 -9.53
C LEU A 42 -5.27 11.53 -8.24
N GLY A 43 -5.71 12.57 -7.53
CA GLY A 43 -6.55 12.43 -6.33
C GLY A 43 -7.91 11.79 -6.62
N ILE A 44 -8.54 12.17 -7.72
CA ILE A 44 -9.81 11.58 -8.18
C ILE A 44 -9.58 10.13 -8.61
N PHE A 45 -8.54 9.88 -9.39
CA PHE A 45 -8.18 8.54 -9.85
C PHE A 45 -7.89 7.59 -8.70
N ALA A 46 -7.24 8.09 -7.62
CA ALA A 46 -7.01 7.33 -6.39
C ALA A 46 -8.32 6.83 -5.76
N ILE A 47 -9.39 7.66 -5.74
CA ILE A 47 -10.69 7.26 -5.20
C ILE A 47 -11.27 6.07 -5.98
N PHE A 48 -11.22 6.10 -7.32
CA PHE A 48 -11.70 5.01 -8.16
C PHE A 48 -10.85 3.75 -8.03
N LEU A 49 -9.54 3.90 -7.89
CA LEU A 49 -8.61 2.79 -7.67
C LEU A 49 -8.90 2.07 -6.35
N TRP A 50 -9.14 2.84 -5.30
CA TRP A 50 -9.54 2.33 -3.99
C TRP A 50 -10.88 1.63 -4.04
N ALA A 51 -11.85 2.29 -4.64
CA ALA A 51 -13.18 1.73 -4.80
C ALA A 51 -13.13 0.43 -5.61
N GLY A 52 -12.31 0.36 -6.64
CA GLY A 52 -12.04 -0.86 -7.38
C GLY A 52 -11.48 -1.97 -6.51
N PHE A 53 -10.44 -1.69 -5.72
CA PHE A 53 -9.82 -2.64 -4.81
C PHE A 53 -10.78 -3.15 -3.73
N LEU A 54 -11.48 -2.23 -3.03
CA LEU A 54 -12.49 -2.59 -2.05
C LEU A 54 -13.67 -3.33 -2.67
N GLY A 55 -14.08 -2.93 -3.87
CA GLY A 55 -15.09 -3.61 -4.64
C GLY A 55 -14.71 -5.06 -4.93
N PHE A 56 -13.48 -5.32 -5.35
CA PHE A 56 -12.97 -6.69 -5.53
C PHE A 56 -12.91 -7.45 -4.22
N LEU A 57 -12.48 -6.82 -3.12
CA LEU A 57 -12.41 -7.44 -1.80
C LEU A 57 -13.79 -7.86 -1.28
N LEU A 58 -14.79 -7.00 -1.47
CA LEU A 58 -16.15 -7.23 -0.97
C LEU A 58 -17.04 -8.03 -1.94
N TYR A 59 -16.64 -8.15 -3.21
CA TYR A 59 -17.42 -8.85 -4.22
C TYR A 59 -17.79 -10.30 -3.86
N PRO A 60 -16.89 -11.15 -3.31
CA PRO A 60 -17.25 -12.50 -2.91
C PRO A 60 -18.37 -12.53 -1.87
N LEU A 61 -18.30 -11.61 -0.89
CA LEU A 61 -19.31 -11.47 0.15
C LEU A 61 -20.65 -11.04 -0.44
N VAL A 62 -20.66 -10.04 -1.32
CA VAL A 62 -21.88 -9.60 -2.03
C VAL A 62 -22.44 -10.72 -2.89
N ASN A 63 -21.60 -11.47 -3.59
CA ASN A 63 -22.05 -12.57 -4.44
C ASN A 63 -22.65 -13.73 -3.62
N LEU A 64 -22.12 -13.99 -2.42
CA LEU A 64 -22.68 -14.95 -1.48
C LEU A 64 -24.05 -14.50 -0.97
N LEU A 65 -24.14 -13.26 -0.49
CA LEU A 65 -25.37 -12.67 0.03
C LEU A 65 -26.45 -12.51 -1.07
N SER A 66 -26.04 -12.21 -2.29
CA SER A 66 -26.97 -12.03 -3.42
C SER A 66 -27.68 -13.32 -3.88
N LYS A 67 -27.29 -14.47 -3.33
CA LYS A 67 -28.03 -15.74 -3.51
C LYS A 67 -29.30 -15.79 -2.66
N ILE A 68 -29.36 -15.01 -1.57
CA ILE A 68 -30.45 -15.03 -0.59
C ILE A 68 -31.28 -13.74 -0.66
N ILE A 69 -30.64 -12.60 -0.87
CA ILE A 69 -31.24 -11.28 -0.86
C ILE A 69 -30.95 -10.51 -2.16
N PRO A 70 -31.79 -9.54 -2.54
CA PRO A 70 -31.54 -8.70 -3.71
C PRO A 70 -30.15 -8.06 -3.69
N ARG A 71 -29.47 -8.00 -4.84
CA ARG A 71 -28.08 -7.54 -4.97
C ARG A 71 -27.85 -6.14 -4.39
N LEU A 72 -28.86 -5.24 -4.49
CA LEU A 72 -28.82 -3.93 -3.87
C LEU A 72 -28.66 -4.04 -2.34
N MET A 73 -29.48 -4.84 -1.67
CA MET A 73 -29.40 -5.08 -0.23
C MET A 73 -28.12 -5.80 0.16
N ALA A 74 -27.68 -6.78 -0.64
CA ALA A 74 -26.41 -7.47 -0.43
C ALA A 74 -25.22 -6.52 -0.46
N SER A 75 -25.21 -5.54 -1.39
CA SER A 75 -24.15 -4.55 -1.50
C SER A 75 -24.15 -3.59 -0.31
N ILE A 76 -25.33 -3.13 0.13
CA ILE A 76 -25.47 -2.26 1.31
C ILE A 76 -25.01 -3.02 2.58
N LEU A 77 -25.48 -4.25 2.76
CA LEU A 77 -25.14 -5.04 3.95
C LEU A 77 -23.64 -5.34 4.01
N ALA A 78 -23.02 -5.71 2.90
CA ALA A 78 -21.58 -5.96 2.84
C ALA A 78 -20.76 -4.71 3.19
N LEU A 79 -21.17 -3.53 2.72
CA LEU A 79 -20.55 -2.26 3.07
C LEU A 79 -20.74 -1.91 4.55
N LEU A 80 -21.94 -2.07 5.08
CA LEU A 80 -22.22 -1.83 6.50
C LEU A 80 -21.40 -2.73 7.40
N VAL A 81 -21.32 -4.03 7.07
CA VAL A 81 -20.48 -5.00 7.81
C VAL A 81 -19.00 -4.58 7.75
N PHE A 82 -18.52 -4.15 6.59
CA PHE A 82 -17.14 -3.68 6.44
C PHE A 82 -16.87 -2.41 7.25
N ILE A 83 -17.75 -1.41 7.17
CA ILE A 83 -17.63 -0.16 7.95
C ILE A 83 -17.68 -0.46 9.45
N PHE A 84 -18.62 -1.32 9.87
CA PHE A 84 -18.73 -1.75 11.27
C PHE A 84 -17.46 -2.44 11.74
N LEU A 85 -16.93 -3.37 10.95
CA LEU A 85 -15.69 -4.10 11.28
C LEU A 85 -14.51 -3.13 11.44
N ILE A 86 -14.31 -2.21 10.50
CA ILE A 86 -13.23 -1.21 10.58
C ILE A 86 -13.44 -0.27 11.77
N GLY A 87 -14.66 0.24 11.99
CA GLY A 87 -14.98 1.08 13.13
C GLY A 87 -14.76 0.38 14.47
N PHE A 88 -15.15 -0.90 14.56
CA PHE A 88 -14.93 -1.72 15.75
C PHE A 88 -13.43 -1.96 16.01
N LEU A 89 -12.65 -2.23 14.95
CA LEU A 89 -11.19 -2.38 15.09
C LEU A 89 -10.53 -1.07 15.56
N ILE A 90 -10.93 0.07 14.99
CA ILE A 90 -10.43 1.39 15.43
C ILE A 90 -10.78 1.63 16.89
N TYR A 91 -12.02 1.34 17.29
CA TYR A 91 -12.50 1.47 18.68
C TYR A 91 -11.69 0.63 19.66
N LEU A 92 -11.27 -0.57 19.27
CA LEU A 92 -10.44 -1.44 20.12
C LEU A 92 -8.97 -1.01 20.14
N ILE A 93 -8.40 -0.72 18.97
CA ILE A 93 -6.95 -0.53 18.80
C ILE A 93 -6.50 0.85 19.30
N VAL A 94 -7.24 1.91 18.95
CA VAL A 94 -6.79 3.28 19.23
C VAL A 94 -6.66 3.55 20.73
N PRO A 95 -7.66 3.28 21.60
CA PRO A 95 -7.53 3.49 23.03
C PRO A 95 -6.40 2.67 23.64
N ALA A 96 -6.24 1.43 23.20
CA ALA A 96 -5.21 0.54 23.73
C ALA A 96 -3.80 1.03 23.39
N ILE A 97 -3.57 1.48 22.13
CA ILE A 97 -2.28 2.09 21.74
C ILE A 97 -2.03 3.38 22.52
N VAL A 98 -3.04 4.24 22.68
CA VAL A 98 -2.90 5.51 23.40
C VAL A 98 -2.54 5.26 24.87
N ASN A 99 -3.22 4.33 25.52
CA ASN A 99 -2.93 3.98 26.91
C ASN A 99 -1.53 3.41 27.08
N GLU A 100 -1.10 2.52 26.17
CA GLU A 100 0.23 1.92 26.25
C GLU A 100 1.34 2.95 25.98
N LEU A 101 1.14 3.85 25.02
CA LEU A 101 2.08 4.94 24.78
C LEU A 101 2.16 5.91 25.96
N ALA A 102 1.06 6.13 26.68
CA ALA A 102 1.05 6.94 27.88
C ALA A 102 1.87 6.27 29.01
N VAL A 103 1.61 4.99 29.27
CA VAL A 103 2.37 4.18 30.26
C VAL A 103 3.85 4.11 29.88
N LEU A 104 4.17 3.92 28.60
CA LEU A 104 5.55 3.93 28.14
C LEU A 104 6.21 5.29 28.37
N ARG A 105 5.53 6.40 28.09
CA ARG A 105 6.03 7.75 28.33
C ARG A 105 6.39 7.98 29.78
N GLU A 106 5.55 7.53 30.71
CA GLU A 106 5.78 7.64 32.15
C GLU A 106 6.97 6.78 32.62
N ASN A 107 7.13 5.58 32.05
CA ASN A 107 8.19 4.65 32.42
C ASN A 107 9.52 4.87 31.70
N LEU A 108 9.56 5.65 30.61
CA LEU A 108 10.76 5.90 29.82
C LEU A 108 11.97 6.37 30.66
N PRO A 109 11.83 7.32 31.63
CA PRO A 109 12.98 7.76 32.44
C PRO A 109 13.60 6.62 33.24
N SER A 110 12.78 5.74 33.81
CA SER A 110 13.24 4.58 34.61
C SER A 110 13.96 3.54 33.72
N ILE A 111 13.42 3.28 32.52
CA ILE A 111 14.01 2.36 31.53
C ILE A 111 15.37 2.89 31.07
N VAL A 112 15.46 4.19 30.75
CA VAL A 112 16.70 4.84 30.33
C VAL A 112 17.75 4.75 31.43
N THR A 113 17.36 4.99 32.69
CA THR A 113 18.28 4.91 33.83
C THR A 113 18.81 3.48 34.04
N GLN A 114 17.95 2.46 33.85
CA GLN A 114 18.38 1.05 33.92
C GLN A 114 19.33 0.69 32.77
N LEU A 115 19.03 1.10 31.55
CA LEU A 115 19.89 0.89 30.39
C LEU A 115 21.24 1.59 30.53
N GLN A 116 21.25 2.84 31.03
CA GLN A 116 22.48 3.56 31.30
C GLN A 116 23.37 2.90 32.33
N ARG A 117 22.77 2.29 33.38
CA ARG A 117 23.53 1.52 34.36
C ARG A 117 24.17 0.28 33.74
N LEU A 118 23.40 -0.49 32.98
CA LEU A 118 23.90 -1.69 32.28
C LEU A 118 25.01 -1.34 31.26
N MET A 119 24.87 -0.23 30.55
CA MET A 119 25.84 0.19 29.53
C MET A 119 27.03 0.93 30.14
N GLY A 120 26.92 1.50 31.33
CA GLY A 120 28.03 2.18 32.01
C GLY A 120 29.22 1.27 32.31
N ASP A 121 28.98 -0.02 32.57
CA ASP A 121 30.03 -1.03 32.71
C ASP A 121 30.68 -1.34 31.35
N LEU A 122 29.87 -1.39 30.29
CA LEU A 122 30.34 -1.61 28.91
C LEU A 122 31.14 -0.38 28.41
N ASP A 123 30.68 0.84 28.70
CA ASP A 123 31.41 2.07 28.35
C ASP A 123 32.78 2.14 29.01
N ARG A 124 32.88 1.70 30.28
CA ARG A 124 34.16 1.59 30.98
C ARG A 124 35.09 0.55 30.32
N PHE A 125 34.55 -0.57 29.93
CA PHE A 125 35.29 -1.60 29.22
C PHE A 125 35.74 -1.12 27.83
N LEU A 126 34.86 -0.49 27.03
CA LEU A 126 35.21 0.03 25.69
C LEU A 126 36.23 1.17 25.76
N SER A 127 36.11 2.04 26.76
CA SER A 127 37.10 3.12 26.96
C SER A 127 38.46 2.58 27.35
N SER A 128 38.55 1.45 28.10
CA SER A 128 39.80 0.77 28.42
C SER A 128 40.48 0.18 27.19
N LEU A 129 39.70 -0.14 26.13
CA LEU A 129 40.19 -0.59 24.83
C LEU A 129 40.53 0.55 23.85
N GLY A 130 40.44 1.81 24.28
CA GLY A 130 40.73 2.98 23.44
C GLY A 130 39.64 3.29 22.42
N LEU A 131 38.47 2.67 22.52
CA LEU A 131 37.32 2.94 21.66
C LEU A 131 36.50 4.10 22.28
N GLY A 132 36.57 5.28 21.70
CA GLY A 132 35.89 6.51 22.16
C GLY A 132 34.38 6.55 21.92
N VAL A 133 33.70 5.41 22.04
CA VAL A 133 32.24 5.30 21.82
C VAL A 133 31.52 5.41 23.16
N SER A 134 30.65 6.40 23.33
CA SER A 134 29.82 6.58 24.53
C SER A 134 28.40 6.05 24.26
N LEU A 135 28.13 4.81 24.66
CA LEU A 135 26.80 4.17 24.56
C LEU A 135 25.75 4.88 25.42
N SER A 136 26.17 5.40 26.55
CA SER A 136 25.30 6.18 27.46
C SER A 136 24.73 7.45 26.79
N GLN A 137 25.53 8.15 25.97
CA GLN A 137 25.06 9.30 25.19
C GLN A 137 24.09 8.87 24.08
N ALA A 138 24.36 7.77 23.40
CA ALA A 138 23.47 7.23 22.37
C ALA A 138 22.09 6.84 22.96
N ILE A 139 22.08 6.24 24.14
CA ILE A 139 20.82 5.89 24.85
C ILE A 139 20.04 7.16 25.24
N GLN A 140 20.74 8.19 25.73
CA GLN A 140 20.08 9.44 26.09
C GLN A 140 19.46 10.12 24.86
N GLN A 141 20.16 10.14 23.74
CA GLN A 141 19.65 10.70 22.49
C GLN A 141 18.47 9.90 21.93
N LEU A 142 18.53 8.56 22.01
CA LEU A 142 17.43 7.68 21.66
C LEU A 142 16.20 7.95 22.52
N SER A 143 16.36 8.16 23.85
CA SER A 143 15.25 8.45 24.75
C SER A 143 14.54 9.76 24.43
N LEU A 144 15.30 10.82 24.10
CA LEU A 144 14.75 12.11 23.68
C LEU A 144 13.95 11.97 22.37
N ASN A 145 14.50 11.22 21.42
CA ASN A 145 13.81 10.93 20.17
C ASN A 145 12.51 10.13 20.40
N LEU A 146 12.56 9.11 21.24
CA LEU A 146 11.37 8.31 21.59
C LEU A 146 10.30 9.16 22.29
N GLN A 147 10.68 10.02 23.24
CA GLN A 147 9.74 10.97 23.87
C GLN A 147 9.09 11.89 22.85
N GLY A 148 9.88 12.43 21.91
CA GLY A 148 9.38 13.24 20.80
C GLY A 148 8.39 12.49 19.90
N TRP A 149 8.71 11.25 19.56
CA TRP A 149 7.84 10.41 18.72
C TRP A 149 6.53 10.04 19.44
N ILE A 150 6.61 9.63 20.71
CA ILE A 150 5.42 9.31 21.51
C ILE A 150 4.54 10.57 21.65
N GLY A 151 5.14 11.71 21.97
CA GLY A 151 4.41 12.98 22.05
C GLY A 151 3.79 13.38 20.72
N GLY A 152 4.50 13.17 19.61
CA GLY A 152 4.01 13.40 18.26
C GLY A 152 2.82 12.50 17.90
N ILE A 153 2.89 11.21 18.20
CA ILE A 153 1.80 10.26 17.95
C ILE A 153 0.57 10.61 18.80
N LEU A 154 0.75 10.87 20.09
CA LEU A 154 -0.35 11.27 20.99
C LEU A 154 -0.99 12.59 20.53
N GLY A 155 -0.17 13.57 20.13
CA GLY A 155 -0.64 14.84 19.58
C GLY A 155 -1.41 14.67 18.27
N GLN A 156 -0.96 13.76 17.39
CA GLN A 156 -1.67 13.44 16.14
C GLN A 156 -3.00 12.74 16.38
N VAL A 157 -3.10 11.85 17.37
CA VAL A 157 -4.38 11.21 17.74
C VAL A 157 -5.40 12.27 18.21
N VAL A 158 -4.95 13.27 18.96
CA VAL A 158 -5.81 14.40 19.36
C VAL A 158 -6.18 15.28 18.16
N SER A 159 -5.22 15.55 17.25
CA SER A 159 -5.46 16.37 16.04
C SER A 159 -6.28 15.65 14.95
N LEU A 160 -6.43 14.33 15.02
CA LEU A 160 -7.30 13.55 14.14
C LEU A 160 -8.74 14.05 14.16
N SER A 161 -9.20 14.62 15.28
CA SER A 161 -10.55 15.20 15.40
C SER A 161 -10.83 16.29 14.35
N VAL A 162 -9.84 17.08 13.95
CA VAL A 162 -9.98 18.14 12.93
C VAL A 162 -9.85 17.57 11.50
N SER A 163 -9.04 16.53 11.33
CA SER A 163 -8.85 15.88 10.03
C SER A 163 -9.96 14.87 9.69
N LEU A 164 -10.78 14.47 10.68
CA LEU A 164 -11.86 13.50 10.52
C LEU A 164 -12.90 13.94 9.49
N ALA A 165 -13.24 15.22 9.40
CA ALA A 165 -14.21 15.71 8.44
C ALA A 165 -13.75 15.44 6.98
N ASN A 166 -12.53 15.77 6.65
CA ASN A 166 -11.96 15.53 5.33
C ASN A 166 -11.80 14.02 5.03
N PHE A 167 -11.44 13.23 6.05
CA PHE A 167 -11.36 11.78 5.92
C PHE A 167 -12.74 11.17 5.67
N ILE A 168 -13.76 11.56 6.43
CA ILE A 168 -15.15 11.09 6.28
C ILE A 168 -15.67 11.43 4.88
N VAL A 169 -15.48 12.65 4.40
CA VAL A 169 -15.92 13.05 3.06
C VAL A 169 -15.27 12.16 2.00
N ARG A 170 -13.96 11.96 2.04
CA ARG A 170 -13.26 11.08 1.10
C ARG A 170 -13.71 9.62 1.22
N ALA A 171 -13.88 9.12 2.43
CA ALA A 171 -14.40 7.78 2.67
C ALA A 171 -15.81 7.60 2.12
N CYS A 172 -16.69 8.57 2.31
CA CYS A 172 -18.05 8.57 1.74
C CYS A 172 -18.00 8.44 0.20
N PHE A 173 -17.13 9.21 -0.47
CA PHE A 173 -16.97 9.08 -1.92
C PHE A 173 -16.46 7.70 -2.33
N VAL A 174 -15.47 7.16 -1.63
CA VAL A 174 -14.97 5.79 -1.90
C VAL A 174 -16.10 4.78 -1.72
N PHE A 175 -16.82 4.82 -0.60
CA PHE A 175 -17.92 3.89 -0.33
C PHE A 175 -19.07 4.04 -1.34
N LEU A 176 -19.38 5.26 -1.75
CA LEU A 176 -20.38 5.50 -2.80
C LEU A 176 -19.98 4.83 -4.13
N VAL A 177 -18.74 5.01 -4.55
CA VAL A 177 -18.21 4.37 -5.77
C VAL A 177 -18.17 2.85 -5.62
N VAL A 178 -17.74 2.33 -4.46
CA VAL A 178 -17.77 0.87 -4.15
C VAL A 178 -19.18 0.33 -4.25
N PHE A 179 -20.15 1.02 -3.66
CA PHE A 179 -21.56 0.61 -3.72
C PHE A 179 -22.04 0.48 -5.16
N PHE A 180 -21.83 1.50 -6.01
CA PHE A 180 -22.23 1.42 -7.41
C PHE A 180 -21.47 0.32 -8.17
N LEU A 181 -20.17 0.15 -7.92
CA LEU A 181 -19.39 -0.93 -8.51
C LEU A 181 -19.96 -2.30 -8.15
N LEU A 182 -20.27 -2.55 -6.88
CA LEU A 182 -20.80 -3.85 -6.42
C LEU A 182 -22.21 -4.10 -6.94
N ARG A 183 -23.08 -3.09 -6.90
CA ARG A 183 -24.45 -3.17 -7.37
C ARG A 183 -24.53 -3.42 -8.88
N ASP A 184 -23.83 -2.60 -9.66
CA ASP A 184 -23.97 -2.56 -11.11
C ASP A 184 -22.89 -3.41 -11.84
N TRP A 185 -22.10 -4.18 -11.08
CA TRP A 185 -21.02 -5.01 -11.62
C TRP A 185 -21.39 -5.88 -12.83
N PRO A 186 -22.54 -6.60 -12.87
CA PRO A 186 -22.92 -7.39 -14.04
C PRO A 186 -23.12 -6.54 -15.28
N LYS A 187 -23.71 -5.34 -15.12
CA LYS A 187 -23.93 -4.40 -16.22
C LYS A 187 -22.62 -3.77 -16.70
N LEU A 188 -21.73 -3.40 -15.75
CA LEU A 188 -20.41 -2.88 -16.05
C LEU A 188 -19.56 -3.90 -16.79
N LYS A 189 -19.57 -5.14 -16.33
CA LYS A 189 -18.86 -6.25 -16.97
C LYS A 189 -19.31 -6.42 -18.42
N SER A 190 -20.63 -6.48 -18.68
CA SER A 190 -21.16 -6.66 -20.04
C SER A 190 -20.81 -5.48 -20.98
N LYS A 191 -20.91 -4.22 -20.48
CA LYS A 191 -20.53 -3.03 -21.26
C LYS A 191 -19.04 -3.01 -21.57
N LEU A 192 -18.20 -3.39 -20.60
CA LEU A 192 -16.76 -3.47 -20.78
C LEU A 192 -16.39 -4.50 -21.87
N PHE A 193 -17.06 -5.66 -21.89
CA PHE A 193 -16.86 -6.65 -22.94
C PHE A 193 -17.23 -6.12 -24.32
N VAL A 194 -18.38 -5.43 -24.45
CA VAL A 194 -18.81 -4.84 -25.71
C VAL A 194 -17.78 -3.79 -26.19
N LEU A 195 -17.25 -2.98 -25.27
CA LEU A 195 -16.25 -1.97 -25.60
C LEU A 195 -14.91 -2.60 -26.04
N LEU A 196 -14.42 -3.58 -25.29
CA LEU A 196 -13.17 -4.28 -25.61
C LEU A 196 -13.25 -5.02 -26.94
N ASN A 197 -14.38 -5.64 -27.24
CA ASN A 197 -14.61 -6.33 -28.52
C ASN A 197 -14.68 -5.37 -29.74
N ARG A 198 -15.06 -4.10 -29.52
CA ARG A 198 -15.03 -3.08 -30.58
C ARG A 198 -13.60 -2.66 -30.98
N TRP A 199 -12.66 -2.73 -30.04
CA TRP A 199 -11.29 -2.25 -30.24
C TRP A 199 -10.34 -3.30 -30.81
N GLY A 200 -10.78 -4.56 -30.94
CA GLY A 200 -10.01 -5.63 -31.56
C GLY A 200 -10.69 -6.99 -31.41
N LYS A 201 -10.26 -8.00 -32.17
CA LYS A 201 -10.66 -9.43 -32.01
C LYS A 201 -10.01 -10.05 -30.76
N TRP A 202 -10.14 -9.36 -29.64
CA TRP A 202 -9.57 -9.80 -28.37
C TRP A 202 -10.56 -10.75 -27.70
N GLU A 203 -10.07 -11.86 -27.22
CA GLU A 203 -10.83 -12.72 -26.32
C GLU A 203 -11.01 -11.96 -24.97
N SER A 204 -11.83 -10.90 -24.99
CA SER A 204 -12.03 -9.96 -23.87
C SER A 204 -12.50 -10.67 -22.61
N GLU A 205 -13.19 -11.79 -22.77
CA GLU A 205 -13.64 -12.64 -21.65
C GLU A 205 -12.46 -13.36 -20.99
N GLU A 206 -11.49 -13.85 -21.78
CA GLU A 206 -10.29 -14.51 -21.26
C GLU A 206 -9.40 -13.52 -20.50
N LEU A 207 -9.19 -12.31 -21.04
CA LEU A 207 -8.47 -11.24 -20.35
C LEU A 207 -9.13 -10.90 -19.02
N PHE A 208 -10.44 -10.66 -19.03
CA PHE A 208 -11.19 -10.32 -17.83
C PHE A 208 -11.12 -11.42 -16.76
N ASN A 209 -11.32 -12.68 -17.16
CA ASN A 209 -11.24 -13.83 -16.26
C ASN A 209 -9.82 -13.99 -15.70
N SER A 210 -8.79 -13.73 -16.51
CA SER A 210 -7.38 -13.76 -16.09
C SER A 210 -7.09 -12.66 -15.07
N LEU A 211 -7.53 -11.42 -15.31
CA LEU A 211 -7.38 -10.31 -14.36
C LEU A 211 -8.10 -10.59 -13.04
N THR A 212 -9.34 -11.04 -13.11
CA THR A 212 -10.14 -11.38 -11.94
C THR A 212 -9.47 -12.50 -11.12
N ARG A 213 -8.99 -13.55 -11.78
CA ARG A 213 -8.27 -14.67 -11.14
C ARG A 213 -7.00 -14.22 -10.45
N VAL A 214 -6.22 -13.34 -11.08
CA VAL A 214 -4.97 -12.80 -10.51
C VAL A 214 -5.25 -12.00 -9.26
N ILE A 215 -6.24 -11.11 -9.28
CA ILE A 215 -6.60 -10.27 -8.14
C ILE A 215 -7.10 -11.13 -6.97
N TYR A 216 -8.02 -12.08 -7.20
CA TYR A 216 -8.52 -12.95 -6.13
C TYR A 216 -7.44 -13.85 -5.53
N ARG A 217 -6.56 -14.41 -6.36
CA ARG A 217 -5.42 -15.18 -5.87
C ARG A 217 -4.50 -14.33 -5.01
N TYR A 218 -4.19 -13.09 -5.45
CA TYR A 218 -3.37 -12.17 -4.67
C TYR A 218 -4.02 -11.83 -3.33
N LEU A 219 -5.30 -11.43 -3.32
CA LEU A 219 -6.01 -11.09 -2.09
C LEU A 219 -6.13 -12.29 -1.15
N GLY A 220 -6.45 -13.47 -1.68
CA GLY A 220 -6.51 -14.70 -0.89
C GLY A 220 -5.16 -15.04 -0.26
N ALA A 221 -4.09 -14.95 -1.03
CA ALA A 221 -2.73 -15.15 -0.56
C ALA A 221 -2.34 -14.16 0.54
N LEU A 222 -2.63 -12.88 0.32
CA LEU A 222 -2.34 -11.81 1.27
C LEU A 222 -3.08 -12.01 2.59
N LEU A 223 -4.40 -12.26 2.53
CA LEU A 223 -5.22 -12.49 3.73
C LEU A 223 -4.78 -13.75 4.47
N PHE A 224 -4.46 -14.83 3.76
CA PHE A 224 -3.95 -16.06 4.36
C PHE A 224 -2.63 -15.84 5.08
N THR A 225 -1.67 -15.18 4.43
CA THR A 225 -0.37 -14.85 5.03
C THR A 225 -0.54 -13.92 6.22
N ALA A 226 -1.32 -12.84 6.07
CA ALA A 226 -1.59 -11.88 7.13
C ALA A 226 -2.21 -12.54 8.37
N THR A 227 -3.15 -13.48 8.17
CA THR A 227 -3.77 -14.21 9.26
C THR A 227 -2.75 -15.08 10.00
N ILE A 228 -1.94 -15.85 9.27
CA ILE A 228 -0.91 -16.71 9.89
C ILE A 228 0.09 -15.86 10.67
N VAL A 229 0.63 -14.80 10.06
CA VAL A 229 1.63 -13.93 10.69
C VAL A 229 1.03 -13.24 11.92
N GLY A 230 -0.17 -12.68 11.79
CA GLY A 230 -0.87 -12.04 12.92
C GLY A 230 -1.09 -13.00 14.09
N VAL A 231 -1.59 -14.20 13.81
CA VAL A 231 -1.81 -15.22 14.85
C VAL A 231 -0.50 -15.66 15.51
N LEU A 232 0.54 -15.93 14.73
CA LEU A 232 1.82 -16.39 15.27
C LEU A 232 2.52 -15.30 16.08
N ILE A 233 2.52 -14.05 15.63
CA ILE A 233 3.06 -12.92 16.41
C ILE A 233 2.25 -12.73 17.69
N GLY A 234 0.91 -12.69 17.61
CA GLY A 234 0.06 -12.55 18.78
C GLY A 234 0.28 -13.65 19.81
N LEU A 235 0.34 -14.90 19.35
CA LEU A 235 0.60 -16.06 20.22
C LEU A 235 2.00 -16.01 20.84
N GLY A 236 3.03 -15.72 20.03
CA GLY A 236 4.41 -15.58 20.52
C GLY A 236 4.54 -14.49 21.58
N MET A 237 3.93 -13.33 21.35
CA MET A 237 3.93 -12.23 22.33
C MET A 237 3.13 -12.56 23.57
N PHE A 238 1.99 -13.26 23.43
CA PHE A 238 1.19 -13.75 24.55
C PHE A 238 1.99 -14.72 25.42
N LEU A 239 2.67 -15.68 24.84
CA LEU A 239 3.51 -16.63 25.55
C LEU A 239 4.70 -15.98 26.30
N LEU A 240 5.24 -14.90 25.76
CA LEU A 240 6.23 -14.05 26.42
C LEU A 240 5.62 -13.15 27.52
N GLY A 241 4.30 -13.15 27.69
CA GLY A 241 3.60 -12.29 28.63
C GLY A 241 3.77 -10.79 28.29
N ILE A 242 3.96 -10.43 27.01
CA ILE A 242 3.98 -9.05 26.56
C ILE A 242 2.55 -8.48 26.66
N PRO A 243 2.36 -7.32 27.28
CA PRO A 243 1.04 -6.72 27.37
C PRO A 243 0.49 -6.43 25.98
N TYR A 244 -0.83 -6.45 25.84
CA TYR A 244 -1.53 -6.16 24.58
C TYR A 244 -1.05 -6.98 23.36
N SER A 245 -0.63 -8.23 23.57
CA SER A 245 -0.18 -9.15 22.51
C SER A 245 -1.19 -9.29 21.36
N TRP A 246 -2.50 -9.17 21.65
CA TRP A 246 -3.56 -9.16 20.65
C TRP A 246 -3.52 -7.91 19.74
N ILE A 247 -3.05 -6.74 20.25
CA ILE A 247 -2.82 -5.55 19.42
C ILE A 247 -1.68 -5.82 18.44
N LEU A 248 -0.59 -6.42 18.92
CA LEU A 248 0.53 -6.80 18.08
C LEU A 248 0.13 -7.80 16.99
N ALA A 249 -0.77 -8.73 17.31
CA ALA A 249 -1.39 -9.62 16.31
C ALA A 249 -2.11 -8.84 15.21
N ILE A 250 -2.92 -7.86 15.60
CA ILE A 250 -3.66 -7.01 14.66
C ILE A 250 -2.72 -6.10 13.85
N VAL A 251 -1.73 -5.49 14.50
CA VAL A 251 -0.72 -4.65 13.82
C VAL A 251 0.08 -5.50 12.82
N ALA A 252 0.47 -6.72 13.18
CA ALA A 252 1.15 -7.64 12.29
C ALA A 252 0.26 -8.04 11.10
N PHE A 253 -1.01 -8.37 11.36
CA PHE A 253 -1.99 -8.69 10.32
C PHE A 253 -2.15 -7.57 9.31
N PHE A 254 -2.45 -6.34 9.77
CA PHE A 254 -2.59 -5.20 8.85
C PHE A 254 -1.25 -4.76 8.24
N GLY A 255 -0.16 -4.97 8.96
CA GLY A 255 1.17 -4.71 8.47
C GLY A 255 1.51 -5.49 7.20
N GLU A 256 1.02 -6.73 7.07
CA GLU A 256 1.26 -7.56 5.89
C GLU A 256 0.72 -6.97 4.57
N PHE A 257 -0.22 -6.04 4.65
CA PHE A 257 -0.71 -5.31 3.47
C PHE A 257 0.36 -4.39 2.86
N VAL A 258 1.38 -4.02 3.63
CA VAL A 258 2.50 -3.18 3.18
C VAL A 258 3.78 -4.01 3.18
N PRO A 259 4.22 -4.51 2.01
CA PRO A 259 5.39 -5.37 1.92
C PRO A 259 6.63 -4.74 2.56
N TYR A 260 7.37 -5.53 3.31
CA TYR A 260 8.60 -5.18 4.04
C TYR A 260 8.40 -4.20 5.21
N LEU A 261 7.48 -3.23 5.12
CA LEU A 261 7.26 -2.24 6.17
C LEU A 261 6.43 -2.79 7.33
N GLY A 262 5.44 -3.64 7.04
CA GLY A 262 4.55 -4.19 8.04
C GLY A 262 5.23 -4.97 9.14
N PRO A 263 6.01 -6.00 8.82
CA PRO A 263 6.78 -6.75 9.80
C PRO A 263 7.74 -5.88 10.61
N PHE A 264 8.37 -4.88 9.97
CA PHE A 264 9.25 -3.94 10.64
C PHE A 264 8.51 -3.09 11.68
N PHE A 265 7.38 -2.48 11.31
CA PHE A 265 6.58 -1.69 12.25
C PHE A 265 6.04 -2.52 13.41
N SER A 266 5.58 -3.73 13.13
CA SER A 266 5.10 -4.65 14.16
C SER A 266 6.22 -5.06 15.12
N LEU A 267 7.42 -5.33 14.60
CA LEU A 267 8.61 -5.59 15.43
C LEU A 267 8.94 -4.39 16.33
N VAL A 268 8.97 -3.18 15.77
CA VAL A 268 9.26 -1.96 16.54
C VAL A 268 8.24 -1.79 17.68
N CYS A 269 6.94 -1.98 17.39
CA CYS A 269 5.91 -1.97 18.43
C CYS A 269 6.16 -3.05 19.49
N GLY A 270 6.49 -4.28 19.09
CA GLY A 270 6.79 -5.38 20.01
C GLY A 270 7.98 -5.08 20.92
N VAL A 271 9.06 -4.50 20.36
CA VAL A 271 10.23 -4.07 21.16
C VAL A 271 9.83 -2.98 22.14
N ILE A 272 9.08 -1.97 21.69
CA ILE A 272 8.62 -0.87 22.55
C ILE A 272 7.81 -1.42 23.74
N LEU A 273 6.85 -2.31 23.49
CA LEU A 273 6.02 -2.92 24.54
C LEU A 273 6.81 -3.84 25.48
N SER A 274 7.97 -4.31 25.06
CA SER A 274 8.87 -5.11 25.90
C SER A 274 9.82 -4.31 26.78
N LEU A 275 9.93 -2.99 26.58
CA LEU A 275 10.85 -2.12 27.35
C LEU A 275 10.53 -2.05 28.85
N GLY A 276 9.28 -2.30 29.24
CA GLY A 276 8.87 -2.42 30.66
C GLY A 276 9.28 -3.74 31.34
N LYS A 277 9.89 -4.67 30.60
CA LYS A 277 10.36 -5.98 31.08
C LYS A 277 11.89 -6.04 31.14
N PRO A 278 12.49 -7.07 31.80
CA PRO A 278 13.94 -7.26 31.79
C PRO A 278 14.51 -7.23 30.35
N PRO A 279 15.71 -6.67 30.12
CA PRO A 279 16.27 -6.46 28.78
C PRO A 279 16.35 -7.71 27.90
N LEU A 280 16.44 -8.88 28.51
CA LEU A 280 16.44 -10.18 27.83
C LEU A 280 15.14 -10.42 27.03
N PHE A 281 14.01 -9.82 27.45
CA PHE A 281 12.73 -9.94 26.74
C PHE A 281 12.76 -9.29 25.37
N ILE A 282 13.55 -8.24 25.18
CA ILE A 282 13.77 -7.62 23.85
C ILE A 282 14.36 -8.68 22.89
N VAL A 283 15.33 -9.44 23.36
CA VAL A 283 15.94 -10.52 22.56
C VAL A 283 14.90 -11.59 22.22
N TYR A 284 14.07 -12.00 23.17
CA TYR A 284 12.99 -12.98 22.92
C TYR A 284 11.96 -12.45 21.91
N VAL A 285 11.56 -11.18 22.01
CA VAL A 285 10.68 -10.53 21.03
C VAL A 285 11.28 -10.57 19.64
N VAL A 286 12.53 -10.15 19.48
CA VAL A 286 13.24 -10.20 18.20
C VAL A 286 13.30 -11.63 17.65
N LEU A 287 13.62 -12.62 18.50
CA LEU A 287 13.67 -14.03 18.08
C LEU A 287 12.31 -14.56 17.62
N VAL A 288 11.22 -14.20 18.29
CA VAL A 288 9.86 -14.57 17.86
C VAL A 288 9.57 -13.97 16.47
N TYR A 289 9.85 -12.68 16.27
CA TYR A 289 9.64 -12.05 14.95
C TYR A 289 10.50 -12.68 13.86
N LEU A 290 11.78 -12.95 14.13
CA LEU A 290 12.65 -13.62 13.18
C LEU A 290 12.18 -15.05 12.87
N GLY A 291 11.73 -15.78 13.89
CA GLY A 291 11.16 -17.13 13.73
C GLY A 291 9.89 -17.12 12.88
N VAL A 292 8.97 -16.18 13.13
CA VAL A 292 7.74 -16.02 12.32
C VAL A 292 8.07 -15.60 10.89
N GLN A 293 9.03 -14.69 10.69
CA GLN A 293 9.49 -14.29 9.36
C GLN A 293 10.16 -15.45 8.60
N ALA A 294 10.97 -16.25 9.29
CA ALA A 294 11.56 -17.45 8.70
C ALA A 294 10.46 -18.45 8.29
N LEU A 295 9.50 -18.73 9.17
CA LEU A 295 8.35 -19.59 8.86
C LEU A 295 7.54 -19.06 7.69
N GLN A 296 7.27 -17.76 7.65
CA GLN A 296 6.59 -17.12 6.54
C GLN A 296 7.34 -17.31 5.23
N ASN A 297 8.65 -17.08 5.22
CA ASN A 297 9.44 -17.13 3.99
C ASN A 297 9.66 -18.56 3.50
N TYR A 298 9.88 -19.52 4.39
CA TYR A 298 10.26 -20.89 4.03
C TYR A 298 9.08 -21.87 3.99
N ALA A 299 8.02 -21.64 4.78
CA ALA A 299 6.87 -22.55 4.81
C ALA A 299 5.61 -21.92 4.16
N VAL A 300 5.20 -20.72 4.60
CA VAL A 300 3.95 -20.12 4.14
C VAL A 300 4.08 -19.64 2.70
N SER A 301 5.18 -18.96 2.37
CA SER A 301 5.42 -18.45 1.02
C SER A 301 5.38 -19.50 -0.08
N PRO A 302 5.96 -20.69 0.04
CA PRO A 302 5.86 -21.75 -0.98
C PRO A 302 4.42 -22.24 -1.18
N LEU A 303 3.64 -22.36 -0.09
CA LEU A 303 2.24 -22.77 -0.17
C LEU A 303 1.38 -21.79 -0.99
N VAL A 304 1.76 -20.52 -0.98
CA VAL A 304 1.07 -19.42 -1.68
C VAL A 304 1.79 -19.04 -2.98
N MET A 305 2.90 -19.69 -3.31
CA MET A 305 3.84 -19.34 -4.39
C MET A 305 3.23 -19.36 -5.80
N SER A 306 2.09 -20.06 -5.99
CA SER A 306 1.32 -19.96 -7.25
C SER A 306 0.88 -18.53 -7.57
N VAL A 307 0.95 -17.63 -6.60
CA VAL A 307 0.58 -16.21 -6.68
C VAL A 307 1.79 -15.28 -6.75
N ARG A 308 2.99 -15.75 -6.37
CA ARG A 308 4.22 -14.95 -6.53
C ARG A 308 4.53 -14.84 -8.02
N MET A 309 4.19 -13.70 -8.57
CA MET A 309 4.28 -13.39 -10.01
C MET A 309 5.71 -13.17 -10.51
N GLY A 310 6.74 -13.77 -9.91
CA GLY A 310 8.11 -13.72 -10.41
C GLY A 310 8.61 -12.32 -10.78
N PHE A 311 8.23 -11.31 -10.01
CA PHE A 311 8.74 -9.95 -10.18
C PHE A 311 10.15 -9.84 -9.62
N HIS A 312 11.01 -9.14 -10.35
CA HIS A 312 12.30 -8.78 -9.81
C HIS A 312 12.12 -7.85 -8.60
N PRO A 313 12.84 -8.04 -7.47
CA PRO A 313 12.68 -7.23 -6.26
C PRO A 313 12.75 -5.72 -6.51
N LEU A 314 13.64 -5.28 -7.39
CA LEU A 314 13.75 -3.86 -7.78
C LEU A 314 12.45 -3.30 -8.38
N LEU A 315 11.72 -4.10 -9.17
CA LEU A 315 10.46 -3.67 -9.76
C LEU A 315 9.38 -3.49 -8.69
N VAL A 316 9.37 -4.36 -7.67
CA VAL A 316 8.47 -4.25 -6.52
C VAL A 316 8.78 -2.99 -5.71
N ILE A 317 10.05 -2.74 -5.40
CA ILE A 317 10.49 -1.54 -4.69
C ILE A 317 10.12 -0.29 -5.49
N PHE A 318 10.40 -0.27 -6.79
CA PHE A 318 10.04 0.84 -7.68
C PHE A 318 8.53 1.09 -7.68
N ALA A 319 7.71 0.04 -7.78
CA ALA A 319 6.26 0.16 -7.75
C ALA A 319 5.74 0.71 -6.40
N ILE A 320 6.32 0.27 -5.28
CA ILE A 320 5.99 0.76 -3.93
C ILE A 320 6.34 2.24 -3.79
N LEU A 321 7.56 2.63 -4.18
CA LEU A 321 8.01 4.03 -4.11
C LEU A 321 7.19 4.94 -5.02
N THR A 322 6.95 4.52 -6.25
CA THR A 322 6.14 5.27 -7.22
C THR A 322 4.68 5.35 -6.76
N GLY A 323 4.10 4.24 -6.32
CA GLY A 323 2.75 4.21 -5.77
C GLY A 323 2.62 5.12 -4.55
N GLY A 324 3.61 5.07 -3.64
CA GLY A 324 3.67 5.94 -2.47
C GLY A 324 3.77 7.43 -2.82
N ALA A 325 4.59 7.78 -3.81
CA ALA A 325 4.74 9.16 -4.28
C ALA A 325 3.47 9.70 -4.94
N LEU A 326 2.78 8.89 -5.75
CA LEU A 326 1.59 9.31 -6.51
C LEU A 326 0.31 9.30 -5.68
N PHE A 327 0.11 8.27 -4.84
CA PHE A 327 -1.15 8.00 -4.16
C PHE A 327 -1.02 7.88 -2.63
N GLY A 328 0.16 8.19 -2.08
CA GLY A 328 0.43 8.09 -0.64
C GLY A 328 0.40 6.65 -0.12
N PHE A 329 0.07 6.51 1.16
CA PHE A 329 -0.01 5.21 1.86
C PHE A 329 -0.79 4.15 1.07
N TRP A 330 -1.85 4.57 0.44
CA TRP A 330 -2.71 3.71 -0.34
C TRP A 330 -2.07 3.23 -1.64
N GLY A 331 -1.25 4.04 -2.26
CA GLY A 331 -0.49 3.63 -3.43
C GLY A 331 0.54 2.55 -3.11
N VAL A 332 1.10 2.58 -1.90
CA VAL A 332 2.00 1.51 -1.40
C VAL A 332 1.26 0.17 -1.33
N ILE A 333 0.05 0.14 -0.74
CA ILE A 333 -0.77 -1.08 -0.64
C ILE A 333 -1.18 -1.62 -2.01
N LEU A 334 -1.55 -0.72 -2.94
CA LEU A 334 -2.00 -1.09 -4.27
C LEU A 334 -0.88 -1.38 -5.27
N ALA A 335 0.38 -1.10 -4.92
CA ALA A 335 1.51 -1.23 -5.83
C ALA A 335 1.63 -2.63 -6.46
N ILE A 336 1.55 -3.68 -5.65
CA ILE A 336 1.67 -5.07 -6.13
C ILE A 336 0.44 -5.52 -6.93
N PRO A 337 -0.81 -5.29 -6.48
CA PRO A 337 -1.99 -5.56 -7.31
C PRO A 337 -1.93 -4.88 -8.68
N LEU A 338 -1.56 -3.60 -8.73
CA LEU A 338 -1.45 -2.85 -9.98
C LEU A 338 -0.36 -3.41 -10.89
N LEU A 339 0.81 -3.71 -10.34
CA LEU A 339 1.89 -4.33 -11.09
C LEU A 339 1.45 -5.68 -11.68
N SER A 340 0.67 -6.43 -10.93
CA SER A 340 0.10 -7.71 -11.32
C SER A 340 -0.90 -7.58 -12.48
N ILE A 341 -1.76 -6.57 -12.41
CA ILE A 341 -2.71 -6.23 -13.46
C ILE A 341 -1.95 -5.84 -14.74
N ILE A 342 -0.98 -4.92 -14.63
CA ILE A 342 -0.17 -4.46 -15.77
C ILE A 342 0.51 -5.64 -16.45
N ARG A 343 1.17 -6.51 -15.70
CA ARG A 343 1.83 -7.70 -16.26
C ARG A 343 0.86 -8.62 -16.97
N THR A 344 -0.32 -8.86 -16.37
CA THR A 344 -1.34 -9.72 -16.99
C THR A 344 -1.79 -9.16 -18.31
N VAL A 345 -2.04 -7.84 -18.38
CA VAL A 345 -2.42 -7.15 -19.62
C VAL A 345 -1.30 -7.24 -20.66
N VAL A 346 -0.05 -6.95 -20.27
CA VAL A 346 1.11 -7.02 -21.19
C VAL A 346 1.29 -8.43 -21.74
N ASN A 347 1.23 -9.45 -20.88
CA ASN A 347 1.36 -10.84 -21.31
C ASN A 347 0.22 -11.24 -22.25
N PHE A 348 -1.01 -10.81 -21.96
CA PHE A 348 -2.16 -11.08 -22.82
C PHE A 348 -1.99 -10.44 -24.20
N ILE A 349 -1.57 -9.17 -24.26
CA ILE A 349 -1.29 -8.47 -25.53
C ILE A 349 -0.20 -9.20 -26.32
N HIS A 350 0.86 -9.66 -25.63
CA HIS A 350 1.96 -10.37 -26.26
C HIS A 350 1.51 -11.71 -26.85
N GLN A 351 0.73 -12.48 -26.11
CA GLN A 351 0.15 -13.76 -26.56
C GLN A 351 -0.85 -13.56 -27.71
N ALA A 352 -1.68 -12.51 -27.65
CA ALA A 352 -2.62 -12.20 -28.73
C ALA A 352 -1.93 -11.85 -30.05
N ARG A 353 -0.74 -11.22 -29.98
CA ARG A 353 0.08 -10.92 -31.17
C ARG A 353 0.76 -12.16 -31.77
N GLN A 354 0.99 -13.20 -30.97
CA GLN A 354 1.65 -14.43 -31.41
C GLN A 354 0.65 -15.50 -31.94
N LYS A 355 -0.65 -15.35 -31.65
CA LYS A 355 -1.66 -16.24 -32.25
C LYS A 355 -1.69 -16.00 -33.77
N PRO A 356 -1.41 -17.02 -34.62
CA PRO A 356 -1.57 -16.88 -36.05
C PRO A 356 -3.02 -16.45 -36.34
N LEU A 357 -3.18 -15.55 -37.31
CA LEU A 357 -4.52 -15.25 -37.84
C LEU A 357 -5.21 -16.57 -38.17
N PRO A 358 -6.49 -16.79 -37.78
CA PRO A 358 -7.20 -17.97 -38.17
C PRO A 358 -7.05 -18.07 -39.69
N GLN A 359 -6.35 -19.13 -40.15
CA GLN A 359 -6.26 -19.42 -41.55
C GLN A 359 -7.70 -19.53 -42.05
N GLY A 360 -8.08 -18.61 -42.94
CA GLY A 360 -9.41 -18.49 -43.45
C GLY A 360 -9.94 -19.89 -43.78
N GLU A 361 -11.15 -20.19 -43.35
CA GLU A 361 -11.90 -21.32 -43.82
C GLU A 361 -11.69 -21.40 -45.31
N LYS A 362 -10.89 -22.39 -45.75
CA LYS A 362 -10.85 -22.75 -47.15
C LYS A 362 -12.30 -23.01 -47.53
N VAL A 363 -12.85 -22.07 -48.26
CA VAL A 363 -14.15 -22.21 -48.90
C VAL A 363 -14.09 -23.56 -49.62
N LYS A 364 -14.78 -24.55 -49.13
CA LYS A 364 -15.11 -25.78 -49.82
C LYS A 364 -16.10 -25.43 -50.92
N ASN A 365 -15.68 -24.67 -51.93
CA ASN A 365 -16.35 -24.57 -53.19
C ASN A 365 -15.72 -25.60 -54.15
N GLY A 366 -16.10 -26.85 -53.95
CA GLY A 366 -15.84 -27.96 -54.83
C GLY A 366 -17.13 -28.70 -55.11
N GLN A 367 -18.21 -27.98 -55.44
CA GLN A 367 -19.34 -28.57 -56.15
C GLN A 367 -19.05 -28.37 -57.64
N GLN A 368 -18.56 -29.46 -58.28
CA GLN A 368 -18.58 -29.59 -59.73
C GLN A 368 -20.03 -29.52 -60.21
N PRO A 369 -20.34 -28.77 -61.30
CA PRO A 369 -21.65 -28.82 -61.93
C PRO A 369 -21.85 -30.19 -62.57
N PRO A 370 -23.10 -30.74 -62.61
CA PRO A 370 -23.38 -31.99 -63.31
C PRO A 370 -23.11 -31.82 -64.80
N SER A 371 -22.32 -32.74 -65.31
CA SER A 371 -22.06 -32.91 -66.76
C SER A 371 -23.34 -33.24 -67.50
N PRO A 372 -23.48 -32.86 -68.79
CA PRO A 372 -24.69 -32.94 -69.59
C PRO A 372 -25.13 -34.37 -69.91
#